data_cb5259c9c71ae599b1bd813b0a30b0e8
#
_entry.id   cb5259c9c71ae599b1bd813b0a30b0e8
#
_cell.length_a   1.000
_cell.length_b   1.000
_cell.length_c   1.000
_cell.angle_alpha   90.00
_cell.angle_beta   90.00
_cell.angle_gamma   90.00
#
_symmetry.space_group_name_H-M   'P 1'
#
loop_
_entity.id
_entity.type
_entity.pdbx_description
1 polymer ?
#
loop_
_entity_poly.entity_id
_entity_poly.type
_entity_poly.pdbx_seq_one_letter_code
_entity_poly.pdbx_strand_id
1 'polypeptide(L)'
;MGKPNPTPARLTAYELVHQVNRQGAYANLRLPELLAKSKMTQADKAFTTELAYGSLRMQGQHDYIAAKYLDRPFSEVDEKIQDLLRIGIHQITQMRVASHAAVSETVEVAKLVAGESKASYVNAILRKVSEANNDLSELKERPVLERLVIQYSHPEWIISAFYDQLQDWHKVEGQLIS
;
A
#
# COMPACT_ATOMS: atom_id res chain seq x y z
N MET A 1 -16.31 -12.14 21.77
CA MET A 1 -15.92 -11.45 20.52
C MET A 1 -16.40 -12.25 19.32
N GLY A 2 -16.96 -11.57 18.32
CA GLY A 2 -17.41 -12.21 17.09
C GLY A 2 -16.23 -12.72 16.24
N LYS A 3 -16.51 -13.65 15.31
CA LYS A 3 -15.51 -14.08 14.33
C LYS A 3 -15.13 -12.90 13.42
N PRO A 4 -13.85 -12.80 12.97
CA PRO A 4 -13.48 -11.81 11.98
C PRO A 4 -14.33 -11.93 10.72
N ASN A 5 -14.76 -10.79 10.20
CA ASN A 5 -15.62 -10.74 9.01
C ASN A 5 -15.10 -9.67 8.02
N PRO A 6 -13.94 -9.92 7.39
CA PRO A 6 -13.38 -8.99 6.42
C PRO A 6 -14.25 -8.92 5.17
N THR A 7 -14.31 -7.76 4.52
CA THR A 7 -14.94 -7.65 3.20
C THR A 7 -14.16 -8.49 2.18
N PRO A 8 -14.83 -9.21 1.28
CA PRO A 8 -14.15 -10.02 0.26
C PRO A 8 -13.18 -9.20 -0.59
N ALA A 9 -13.53 -7.96 -0.91
CA ALA A 9 -12.69 -7.08 -1.71
C ALA A 9 -11.33 -6.80 -1.04
N ARG A 10 -11.33 -6.44 0.24
CA ARG A 10 -10.10 -6.13 0.98
C ARG A 10 -9.27 -7.38 1.28
N LEU A 11 -9.95 -8.49 1.60
CA LEU A 11 -9.26 -9.76 1.80
C LEU A 11 -8.54 -10.21 0.53
N THR A 12 -9.22 -10.15 -0.61
CA THR A 12 -8.63 -10.52 -1.91
C THR A 12 -7.47 -9.60 -2.28
N ALA A 13 -7.61 -8.30 -2.05
CA ALA A 13 -6.52 -7.34 -2.29
C ALA A 13 -5.30 -7.65 -1.41
N TYR A 14 -5.50 -7.95 -0.13
CA TYR A 14 -4.41 -8.39 0.75
C TYR A 14 -3.75 -9.67 0.23
N GLU A 15 -4.53 -10.67 -0.12
CA GLU A 15 -4.02 -11.94 -0.65
C GLU A 15 -3.14 -11.74 -1.87
N LEU A 16 -3.58 -10.89 -2.81
CA LEU A 16 -2.79 -10.58 -3.99
C LEU A 16 -1.46 -9.90 -3.62
N VAL A 17 -1.51 -8.84 -2.82
CA VAL A 17 -0.31 -8.10 -2.41
C VAL A 17 0.68 -9.03 -1.70
N HIS A 18 0.18 -9.87 -0.80
CA HIS A 18 0.99 -10.82 -0.07
C HIS A 18 1.62 -11.88 -0.98
N GLN A 19 0.86 -12.45 -1.91
CA GLN A 19 1.37 -13.43 -2.87
C GLN A 19 2.43 -12.84 -3.81
N VAL A 20 2.24 -11.61 -4.27
CA VAL A 20 3.23 -10.91 -5.10
C VAL A 20 4.52 -10.64 -4.32
N ASN A 21 4.40 -10.11 -3.12
CA ASN A 21 5.56 -9.71 -2.32
C ASN A 21 6.32 -10.90 -1.71
N ARG A 22 5.63 -12.00 -1.39
CA ARG A 22 6.21 -13.10 -0.60
C ARG A 22 6.37 -14.41 -1.37
N GLN A 23 5.61 -14.62 -2.45
CA GLN A 23 5.59 -15.86 -3.20
C GLN A 23 5.98 -15.69 -4.67
N GLY A 24 6.35 -14.49 -5.08
CA GLY A 24 6.77 -14.20 -6.44
C GLY A 24 5.65 -14.27 -7.49
N ALA A 25 4.38 -14.14 -7.07
CA ALA A 25 3.27 -14.15 -7.99
C ALA A 25 3.31 -12.91 -8.91
N TYR A 26 2.80 -13.06 -10.13
CA TYR A 26 2.61 -11.95 -11.06
C TYR A 26 1.21 -11.37 -10.90
N ALA A 27 1.11 -10.10 -10.51
CA ALA A 27 -0.17 -9.45 -10.19
C ALA A 27 -1.15 -9.49 -11.37
N ASN A 28 -0.68 -9.22 -12.59
CA ASN A 28 -1.49 -9.21 -13.81
C ASN A 28 -2.02 -10.59 -14.23
N LEU A 29 -1.43 -11.67 -13.73
CA LEU A 29 -1.90 -13.04 -13.96
C LEU A 29 -2.77 -13.53 -12.79
N ARG A 30 -2.36 -13.20 -11.56
CA ARG A 30 -3.00 -13.75 -10.36
C ARG A 30 -4.32 -13.05 -10.00
N LEU A 31 -4.42 -11.73 -10.16
CA LEU A 31 -5.63 -11.01 -9.81
C LEU A 31 -6.85 -11.46 -10.64
N PRO A 32 -6.76 -11.58 -11.98
CA PRO A 32 -7.89 -12.10 -12.76
C PRO A 32 -8.40 -13.46 -12.29
N GLU A 33 -7.51 -14.36 -11.88
CA GLU A 33 -7.88 -15.67 -11.35
C GLU A 33 -8.66 -15.56 -10.04
N LEU A 34 -8.18 -14.72 -9.12
CA LEU A 34 -8.85 -14.48 -7.84
C LEU A 34 -10.22 -13.86 -8.03
N LEU A 35 -10.34 -12.89 -8.94
CA LEU A 35 -11.62 -12.24 -9.24
C LEU A 35 -12.61 -13.18 -9.93
N ALA A 36 -12.14 -14.02 -10.85
CA ALA A 36 -12.98 -14.98 -11.57
C ALA A 36 -13.60 -16.01 -10.62
N LYS A 37 -12.87 -16.42 -9.59
CA LYS A 37 -13.34 -17.37 -8.57
C LYS A 37 -14.25 -16.73 -7.51
N SER A 38 -14.29 -15.40 -7.44
CA SER A 38 -15.06 -14.68 -6.45
C SER A 38 -16.52 -14.50 -6.89
N LYS A 39 -17.40 -14.28 -5.89
CA LYS A 39 -18.80 -13.94 -6.12
C LYS A 39 -19.05 -12.44 -5.93
N MET A 40 -17.99 -11.63 -5.96
CA MET A 40 -18.09 -10.19 -5.79
C MET A 40 -18.87 -9.53 -6.94
N THR A 41 -19.53 -8.42 -6.64
CA THR A 41 -20.14 -7.56 -7.66
C THR A 41 -19.06 -6.91 -8.53
N GLN A 42 -19.44 -6.36 -9.68
CA GLN A 42 -18.48 -5.64 -10.53
C GLN A 42 -17.87 -4.44 -9.81
N ALA A 43 -18.65 -3.74 -8.99
CA ALA A 43 -18.15 -2.62 -8.19
C ALA A 43 -17.08 -3.08 -7.19
N ASP A 44 -17.30 -4.20 -6.51
CA ASP A 44 -16.32 -4.74 -5.56
C ASP A 44 -15.07 -5.28 -6.27
N LYS A 45 -15.21 -5.87 -7.45
CA LYS A 45 -14.07 -6.28 -8.26
C LYS A 45 -13.23 -5.09 -8.71
N ALA A 46 -13.87 -3.99 -9.11
CA ALA A 46 -13.18 -2.75 -9.47
C ALA A 46 -12.45 -2.15 -8.27
N PHE A 47 -13.07 -2.12 -7.11
CA PHE A 47 -12.46 -1.67 -5.86
C PHE A 47 -11.25 -2.55 -5.49
N THR A 48 -11.39 -3.86 -5.58
CA THR A 48 -10.31 -4.81 -5.32
C THR A 48 -9.12 -4.56 -6.24
N THR A 49 -9.39 -4.35 -7.53
CA THR A 49 -8.35 -4.10 -8.55
C THR A 49 -7.60 -2.81 -8.24
N GLU A 50 -8.31 -1.73 -7.95
CA GLU A 50 -7.71 -0.44 -7.61
C GLU A 50 -6.87 -0.55 -6.34
N LEU A 51 -7.40 -1.19 -5.30
CA LEU A 51 -6.70 -1.35 -4.03
C LEU A 51 -5.44 -2.22 -4.19
N ALA A 52 -5.55 -3.36 -4.86
CA ALA A 52 -4.44 -4.29 -5.01
C ALA A 52 -3.31 -3.70 -5.87
N TYR A 53 -3.62 -3.25 -7.08
CA TYR A 53 -2.61 -2.68 -7.98
C TYR A 53 -2.05 -1.35 -7.46
N GLY A 54 -2.90 -0.51 -6.88
CA GLY A 54 -2.47 0.75 -6.29
C GLY A 54 -1.54 0.54 -5.10
N SER A 55 -1.85 -0.41 -4.22
CA SER A 55 -0.99 -0.74 -3.07
C SER A 55 0.38 -1.25 -3.51
N LEU A 56 0.44 -2.08 -4.55
CA LEU A 56 1.70 -2.58 -5.10
C LEU A 56 2.50 -1.45 -5.76
N ARG A 57 1.84 -0.67 -6.61
CA ARG A 57 2.49 0.43 -7.33
C ARG A 57 3.07 1.48 -6.39
N MET A 58 2.34 1.83 -5.33
CA MET A 58 2.73 2.88 -4.39
C MET A 58 3.36 2.34 -3.10
N GLN A 59 3.78 1.08 -3.07
CA GLN A 59 4.21 0.46 -1.82
C GLN A 59 5.44 1.12 -1.20
N GLY A 60 6.37 1.64 -2.00
CA GLY A 60 7.51 2.39 -1.48
C GLY A 60 7.11 3.66 -0.72
N GLN A 61 6.12 4.40 -1.24
CA GLN A 61 5.55 5.55 -0.56
C GLN A 61 4.81 5.14 0.73
N HIS A 62 4.03 4.07 0.67
CA HIS A 62 3.30 3.57 1.84
C HIS A 62 4.25 3.10 2.94
N ASP A 63 5.34 2.45 2.58
CA ASP A 63 6.38 2.03 3.52
C ASP A 63 7.02 3.24 4.21
N TYR A 64 7.29 4.30 3.46
CA TYR A 64 7.79 5.57 3.99
C TYR A 64 6.82 6.19 5.00
N ILE A 65 5.53 6.23 4.68
CA ILE A 65 4.50 6.76 5.59
C ILE A 65 4.41 5.91 6.86
N ALA A 66 4.35 4.59 6.72
CA ALA A 66 4.26 3.66 7.84
C ALA A 66 5.47 3.81 8.78
N ALA A 67 6.67 3.96 8.23
CA ALA A 67 7.92 4.05 9.00
C ALA A 67 7.91 5.19 10.01
N LYS A 68 7.16 6.26 9.78
CA LYS A 68 7.03 7.39 10.72
C LYS A 68 6.41 6.98 12.07
N TYR A 69 5.65 5.89 12.10
CA TYR A 69 4.85 5.47 13.26
C TYR A 69 5.30 4.14 13.83
N LEU A 70 6.32 3.52 13.24
CA LEU A 70 6.86 2.24 13.70
C LEU A 70 7.95 2.46 14.75
N ASP A 71 8.09 1.48 15.66
CA ASP A 71 9.12 1.46 16.68
C ASP A 71 10.41 0.76 16.21
N ARG A 72 10.44 0.32 14.97
CA ARG A 72 11.56 -0.41 14.34
C ARG A 72 11.58 -0.15 12.85
N PRO A 73 12.68 -0.47 12.14
CA PRO A 73 12.72 -0.36 10.68
C PRO A 73 11.60 -1.19 10.04
N PHE A 74 11.03 -0.68 8.94
CA PHE A 74 9.93 -1.34 8.23
C PHE A 74 10.30 -2.78 7.84
N SER A 75 11.54 -3.01 7.41
CA SER A 75 12.03 -4.32 7.00
C SER A 75 12.05 -5.37 8.13
N GLU A 76 12.03 -4.94 9.40
CA GLU A 76 12.00 -5.81 10.57
C GLU A 76 10.58 -6.09 11.08
N VAL A 77 9.58 -5.46 10.50
CA VAL A 77 8.17 -5.68 10.84
C VAL A 77 7.70 -6.99 10.22
N ASP A 78 6.83 -7.71 10.91
CA ASP A 78 6.21 -8.94 10.39
C ASP A 78 5.65 -8.73 8.97
N GLU A 79 5.91 -9.69 8.09
CA GLU A 79 5.55 -9.59 6.67
C GLU A 79 4.05 -9.39 6.42
N LYS A 80 3.20 -10.03 7.22
CA LYS A 80 1.75 -9.85 7.11
C LYS A 80 1.35 -8.44 7.53
N ILE A 81 1.97 -7.91 8.58
CA ILE A 81 1.73 -6.54 9.03
C ILE A 81 2.18 -5.55 7.95
N GLN A 82 3.32 -5.77 7.31
CA GLN A 82 3.79 -4.92 6.22
C GLN A 82 2.73 -4.79 5.12
N ASP A 83 2.21 -5.92 4.63
CA ASP A 83 1.23 -5.93 3.54
C ASP A 83 -0.13 -5.37 3.99
N LEU A 84 -0.54 -5.62 5.22
CA LEU A 84 -1.75 -5.01 5.80
C LEU A 84 -1.64 -3.49 5.90
N LEU A 85 -0.51 -2.98 6.34
CA LEU A 85 -0.27 -1.52 6.39
C LEU A 85 -0.30 -0.90 5.00
N ARG A 86 0.28 -1.56 4.00
CA ARG A 86 0.26 -1.08 2.62
C ARG A 86 -1.16 -0.91 2.09
N ILE A 87 -2.04 -1.90 2.26
CA ILE A 87 -3.43 -1.78 1.79
C ILE A 87 -4.23 -0.78 2.63
N GLY A 88 -3.99 -0.68 3.92
CA GLY A 88 -4.65 0.30 4.78
C GLY A 88 -4.26 1.73 4.42
N ILE A 89 -2.97 1.99 4.27
CA ILE A 89 -2.44 3.31 3.92
C ILE A 89 -2.89 3.73 2.52
N HIS A 90 -2.95 2.80 1.57
CA HIS A 90 -3.42 3.10 0.22
C HIS A 90 -4.87 3.61 0.23
N GLN A 91 -5.75 2.95 0.99
CA GLN A 91 -7.14 3.40 1.15
C GLN A 91 -7.22 4.81 1.76
N ILE A 92 -6.41 5.08 2.78
CA ILE A 92 -6.44 6.37 3.50
C ILE A 92 -5.88 7.50 2.63
N THR A 93 -4.80 7.27 1.89
CA THR A 93 -4.04 8.33 1.22
C THR A 93 -4.36 8.50 -0.26
N GLN A 94 -4.81 7.44 -0.95
CA GLN A 94 -4.94 7.44 -2.41
C GLN A 94 -6.36 7.14 -2.89
N MET A 95 -7.21 6.56 -2.08
CA MET A 95 -8.56 6.19 -2.45
C MET A 95 -9.58 7.06 -1.72
N ARG A 96 -10.79 7.17 -2.28
CA ARG A 96 -11.91 7.91 -1.65
C ARG A 96 -12.66 7.00 -0.70
N VAL A 97 -11.97 6.53 0.33
CA VAL A 97 -12.54 5.70 1.39
C VAL A 97 -12.54 6.53 2.67
N ALA A 98 -13.66 6.52 3.40
CA ALA A 98 -13.72 7.17 4.71
C ALA A 98 -12.65 6.55 5.63
N SER A 99 -11.87 7.39 6.31
CA SER A 99 -10.72 6.94 7.11
C SER A 99 -11.07 5.88 8.14
N HIS A 100 -12.21 6.05 8.84
CA HIS A 100 -12.65 5.06 9.84
C HIS A 100 -12.96 3.70 9.20
N ALA A 101 -13.54 3.68 7.99
CA ALA A 101 -13.82 2.44 7.26
C ALA A 101 -12.52 1.80 6.76
N ALA A 102 -11.59 2.59 6.24
CA ALA A 102 -10.29 2.10 5.80
C ALA A 102 -9.55 1.40 6.96
N VAL A 103 -9.56 2.00 8.15
CA VAL A 103 -8.93 1.43 9.34
C VAL A 103 -9.67 0.18 9.80
N SER A 104 -10.97 0.27 10.08
CA SER A 104 -11.73 -0.83 10.67
C SER A 104 -11.81 -2.05 9.76
N GLU A 105 -12.01 -1.85 8.47
CA GLU A 105 -12.13 -2.96 7.50
C GLU A 105 -10.77 -3.64 7.25
N THR A 106 -9.67 -2.88 7.26
CA THR A 106 -8.33 -3.46 7.15
C THR A 106 -7.99 -4.25 8.42
N VAL A 107 -8.40 -3.77 9.60
CA VAL A 107 -8.22 -4.48 10.86
C VAL A 107 -8.99 -5.81 10.88
N GLU A 108 -10.18 -5.88 10.28
CA GLU A 108 -10.91 -7.16 10.14
C GLU A 108 -10.13 -8.18 9.30
N VAL A 109 -9.48 -7.73 8.22
CA VAL A 109 -8.56 -8.59 7.45
C VAL A 109 -7.40 -9.05 8.34
N ALA A 110 -6.80 -8.14 9.09
CA ALA A 110 -5.68 -8.44 9.99
C ALA A 110 -6.05 -9.49 11.06
N LYS A 111 -7.23 -9.38 11.64
CA LYS A 111 -7.72 -10.36 12.62
C LYS A 111 -7.78 -11.77 12.02
N LEU A 112 -8.27 -11.88 10.79
CA LEU A 112 -8.39 -13.17 10.11
C LEU A 112 -7.02 -13.76 9.73
N VAL A 113 -6.14 -12.96 9.13
CA VAL A 113 -4.88 -13.47 8.54
C VAL A 113 -3.71 -13.48 9.51
N ALA A 114 -3.73 -12.67 10.55
CA ALA A 114 -2.60 -12.45 11.44
C ALA A 114 -2.92 -12.58 12.94
N GLY A 115 -4.20 -12.60 13.33
CA GLY A 115 -4.65 -12.71 14.72
C GLY A 115 -4.82 -11.37 15.42
N GLU A 116 -5.44 -11.41 16.60
CA GLU A 116 -5.86 -10.22 17.36
C GLU A 116 -4.69 -9.31 17.77
N SER A 117 -3.58 -9.88 18.22
CA SER A 117 -2.42 -9.09 18.66
C SER A 117 -1.84 -8.25 17.52
N LYS A 118 -1.61 -8.87 16.36
CA LYS A 118 -1.10 -8.17 15.18
C LYS A 118 -2.12 -7.19 14.62
N ALA A 119 -3.42 -7.53 14.69
CA ALA A 119 -4.50 -6.63 14.29
C ALA A 119 -4.55 -5.37 15.15
N SER A 120 -4.32 -5.49 16.46
CA SER A 120 -4.23 -4.33 17.36
C SER A 120 -3.07 -3.41 17.00
N TYR A 121 -1.94 -3.99 16.63
CA TYR A 121 -0.77 -3.22 16.17
C TYR A 121 -1.08 -2.47 14.86
N VAL A 122 -1.66 -3.17 13.89
CA VAL A 122 -2.11 -2.55 12.62
C VAL A 122 -3.09 -1.41 12.87
N ASN A 123 -4.07 -1.63 13.76
CA ASN A 123 -5.04 -0.61 14.13
C ASN A 123 -4.37 0.66 14.68
N ALA A 124 -3.42 0.50 15.61
CA ALA A 124 -2.71 1.62 16.22
C ALA A 124 -1.95 2.45 15.16
N ILE A 125 -1.26 1.81 14.24
CA ILE A 125 -0.52 2.48 13.18
C ILE A 125 -1.47 3.18 12.19
N LEU A 126 -2.48 2.47 11.69
CA LEU A 126 -3.41 3.03 10.71
C LEU A 126 -4.22 4.20 11.28
N ARG A 127 -4.56 4.17 12.56
CA ARG A 127 -5.22 5.33 13.21
C ARG A 127 -4.34 6.56 13.18
N LYS A 128 -3.06 6.42 13.51
CA LYS A 128 -2.10 7.54 13.42
C LYS A 128 -1.99 8.08 12.00
N VAL A 129 -1.92 7.21 11.01
CA VAL A 129 -1.91 7.62 9.60
C VAL A 129 -3.20 8.37 9.24
N SER A 130 -4.36 7.88 9.67
CA SER A 130 -5.65 8.49 9.35
C SER A 130 -5.84 9.88 9.98
N GLU A 131 -5.18 10.15 11.09
CA GLU A 131 -5.25 11.43 11.81
C GLU A 131 -4.20 12.45 11.34
N ALA A 132 -3.21 12.01 10.56
CA ALA A 132 -2.11 12.84 10.10
C ALA A 132 -2.39 13.48 8.74
N ASN A 133 -1.68 14.59 8.46
CA ASN A 133 -1.58 15.11 7.10
C ASN A 133 -0.49 14.30 6.35
N ASN A 134 -0.89 13.64 5.28
CA ASN A 134 -0.01 12.77 4.50
C ASN A 134 0.35 13.41 3.14
N ASP A 135 0.49 14.73 3.07
CA ASP A 135 0.82 15.46 1.84
C ASP A 135 2.29 15.33 1.42
N LEU A 136 3.13 14.77 2.28
CA LEU A 136 4.56 14.55 2.05
C LEU A 136 5.34 15.84 1.75
N SER A 137 4.86 16.98 2.24
CA SER A 137 5.50 18.29 2.01
C SER A 137 6.96 18.33 2.50
N GLU A 138 7.29 17.55 3.53
CA GLU A 138 8.64 17.41 4.05
C GLU A 138 9.66 16.84 3.04
N LEU A 139 9.18 16.18 1.99
CA LEU A 139 10.06 15.64 0.95
C LEU A 139 10.72 16.74 0.12
N LYS A 140 10.17 17.96 0.12
CA LYS A 140 10.75 19.10 -0.60
C LYS A 140 12.14 19.47 -0.09
N GLU A 141 12.43 19.17 1.18
CA GLU A 141 13.72 19.43 1.80
C GLU A 141 14.76 18.34 1.53
N ARG A 142 14.36 17.25 0.90
CA ARG A 142 15.26 16.14 0.57
C ARG A 142 15.92 16.32 -0.80
N PRO A 143 17.09 15.69 -1.02
CA PRO A 143 17.68 15.63 -2.35
C PRO A 143 16.64 15.14 -3.38
N VAL A 144 16.70 15.69 -4.61
CA VAL A 144 15.69 15.43 -5.64
C VAL A 144 15.49 13.94 -5.90
N LEU A 145 16.58 13.17 -5.99
CA LEU A 145 16.51 11.74 -6.23
C LEU A 145 15.70 11.02 -5.14
N GLU A 146 16.01 11.28 -3.86
CA GLU A 146 15.30 10.68 -2.74
C GLU A 146 13.80 11.07 -2.74
N ARG A 147 13.52 12.34 -2.99
CA ARG A 147 12.15 12.83 -3.12
C ARG A 147 11.37 12.07 -4.17
N LEU A 148 11.93 11.94 -5.37
CA LEU A 148 11.26 11.28 -6.49
C LEU A 148 11.05 9.78 -6.25
N VAL A 149 12.03 9.10 -5.63
CA VAL A 149 11.90 7.69 -5.24
C VAL A 149 10.69 7.48 -4.33
N ILE A 150 10.51 8.33 -3.32
CA ILE A 150 9.42 8.21 -2.36
C ILE A 150 8.10 8.68 -2.97
N GLN A 151 8.09 9.87 -3.54
CA GLN A 151 6.87 10.53 -4.04
C GLN A 151 6.17 9.71 -5.13
N TYR A 152 6.93 9.13 -6.04
CA TYR A 152 6.40 8.36 -7.17
C TYR A 152 6.58 6.85 -7.01
N SER A 153 7.16 6.41 -5.91
CA SER A 153 7.33 4.98 -5.57
C SER A 153 8.04 4.19 -6.68
N HIS A 154 9.12 4.76 -7.22
CA HIS A 154 9.95 4.11 -8.22
C HIS A 154 11.31 3.73 -7.62
N PRO A 155 11.91 2.60 -8.04
CA PRO A 155 13.28 2.26 -7.65
C PRO A 155 14.28 3.32 -8.06
N GLU A 156 15.27 3.55 -7.23
CA GLU A 156 16.31 4.55 -7.47
C GLU A 156 17.00 4.36 -8.83
N TRP A 157 17.29 3.10 -9.21
CA TRP A 157 17.98 2.81 -10.46
C TRP A 157 17.18 3.24 -11.71
N ILE A 158 15.85 3.17 -11.65
CA ILE A 158 14.98 3.62 -12.76
C ILE A 158 15.09 5.14 -12.90
N ILE A 159 14.99 5.86 -11.79
CA ILE A 159 15.04 7.33 -11.78
C ILE A 159 16.44 7.81 -12.22
N SER A 160 17.49 7.16 -11.73
CA SER A 160 18.85 7.47 -12.13
C SER A 160 19.08 7.22 -13.63
N ALA A 161 18.51 6.15 -14.19
CA ALA A 161 18.59 5.88 -15.63
C ALA A 161 17.89 6.96 -16.46
N PHE A 162 16.72 7.44 -16.03
CA PHE A 162 16.05 8.57 -16.68
C PHE A 162 16.90 9.84 -16.61
N TYR A 163 17.50 10.12 -15.46
CA TYR A 163 18.36 11.29 -15.32
C TYR A 163 19.60 11.21 -16.22
N ASP A 164 20.25 10.08 -16.32
CA ASP A 164 21.40 9.87 -17.20
C ASP A 164 21.05 10.15 -18.67
N GLN A 165 19.82 9.82 -19.07
CA GLN A 165 19.33 10.07 -20.43
C GLN A 165 18.90 11.52 -20.66
N LEU A 166 18.16 12.11 -19.70
CA LEU A 166 17.51 13.41 -19.87
C LEU A 166 18.32 14.59 -19.33
N GLN A 167 19.22 14.35 -18.36
CA GLN A 167 20.07 15.37 -17.69
C GLN A 167 19.27 16.57 -17.15
N ASP A 168 17.99 16.36 -16.81
CA ASP A 168 17.06 17.40 -16.37
C ASP A 168 16.02 16.77 -15.44
N TRP A 169 16.08 17.14 -14.16
CA TRP A 169 15.17 16.60 -13.14
C TRP A 169 13.68 16.88 -13.43
N HIS A 170 13.39 18.01 -14.07
CA HIS A 170 12.01 18.36 -14.42
C HIS A 170 11.43 17.42 -15.47
N LYS A 171 12.27 17.07 -16.47
CA LYS A 171 11.90 16.08 -17.49
C LYS A 171 11.78 14.68 -16.91
N VAL A 172 12.68 14.32 -15.97
CA VAL A 172 12.59 13.04 -15.25
C VAL A 172 11.26 12.94 -14.52
N GLU A 173 10.90 13.95 -13.73
CA GLU A 173 9.64 13.98 -12.99
C GLU A 173 8.44 13.86 -13.94
N GLY A 174 8.48 14.51 -15.09
CA GLY A 174 7.44 14.38 -16.11
C GLY A 174 7.25 12.95 -16.62
N GLN A 175 8.32 12.15 -16.74
CA GLN A 175 8.23 10.74 -17.11
C GLN A 175 7.59 9.88 -16.02
N LEU A 176 7.76 10.24 -14.74
CA LEU A 176 7.22 9.48 -13.62
C LEU A 176 5.72 9.70 -13.44
N ILE A 177 5.22 10.86 -13.87
CA ILE A 177 3.80 11.23 -13.78
C ILE A 177 2.98 10.57 -14.89
N SER A 178 3.55 10.37 -16.05
CA SER A 178 2.86 9.85 -17.25
C SER A 178 2.52 8.36 -17.22
#